data_2f2ad997ac7c475eaf8fa906ad7c4e8f
#
_entry.id   2f2ad997ac7c475eaf8fa906ad7c4e8f
#
_cell.length_a   1.000
_cell.length_b   1.000
_cell.length_c   1.000
_cell.angle_alpha   90.00
_cell.angle_beta   90.00
_cell.angle_gamma   90.00
#
_symmetry.space_group_name_H-M   'P 1'
#
loop_
_entity.id
_entity.type
_entity.pdbx_description
1 polymer ?
#
loop_
_entity_poly.entity_id
_entity_poly.type
_entity_poly.pdbx_seq_one_letter_code
_entity_poly.pdbx_strand_id
1 'polypeptide(L)'
;LAAISYQESHWNPKAISKTGVRGLMMLTKTTAKEVGISRRTDPKQSVFGGSIYFQRLLEKFPDSTPRQDKLWMTIAAYNLGFSYLRQARELTKINNKDPNNWKDVSSSLSLMRTKEQDKLMKERIREALDYVQKVKLYYQTLSVKKRANILTS
;
A
#
# COMPACT_ATOMS: atom_id res chain seq x y z
N LEU A 1 -0.20 9.59 -2.87
CA LEU A 1 -1.05 9.52 -1.67
C LEU A 1 -2.54 9.65 -1.97
N ALA A 2 -2.98 10.56 -2.87
CA ALA A 2 -4.41 10.75 -3.19
C ALA A 2 -5.09 9.44 -3.65
N ALA A 3 -4.47 8.68 -4.53
CA ALA A 3 -4.99 7.38 -4.98
C ALA A 3 -5.09 6.35 -3.85
N ILE A 4 -4.12 6.33 -2.92
CA ILE A 4 -4.15 5.49 -1.73
C ILE A 4 -5.32 5.92 -0.83
N SER A 5 -5.44 7.20 -0.51
CA SER A 5 -6.55 7.72 0.31
C SER A 5 -7.93 7.44 -0.30
N TYR A 6 -8.04 7.50 -1.63
CA TYR A 6 -9.27 7.12 -2.31
C TYR A 6 -9.58 5.63 -2.15
N GLN A 7 -8.58 4.75 -2.34
CA GLN A 7 -8.75 3.32 -2.13
C GLN A 7 -9.08 2.96 -0.68
N GLU A 8 -8.51 3.67 0.29
CA GLU A 8 -8.72 3.44 1.71
C GLU A 8 -10.12 3.86 2.19
N SER A 9 -10.58 5.04 1.79
CA SER A 9 -11.75 5.67 2.41
C SER A 9 -12.71 6.37 1.44
N HIS A 10 -12.44 6.33 0.12
CA HIS A 10 -13.11 7.19 -0.88
C HIS A 10 -13.10 8.66 -0.48
N TRP A 11 -11.98 9.10 0.16
CA TRP A 11 -11.78 10.42 0.73
C TRP A 11 -12.75 10.80 1.86
N ASN A 12 -13.36 9.81 2.52
CA ASN A 12 -14.19 10.04 3.69
C ASN A 12 -13.33 10.14 4.97
N PRO A 13 -13.21 11.33 5.59
CA PRO A 13 -12.40 11.51 6.79
C PRO A 13 -12.97 10.79 8.02
N LYS A 14 -14.26 10.44 8.00
CA LYS A 14 -14.95 9.75 9.08
C LYS A 14 -15.00 8.22 8.88
N ALA A 15 -14.33 7.69 7.84
CA ALA A 15 -14.32 6.27 7.56
C ALA A 15 -13.80 5.45 8.75
N ILE A 16 -14.48 4.34 9.02
CA ILE A 16 -14.12 3.36 10.06
C ILE A 16 -14.34 1.97 9.48
N SER A 17 -13.32 1.11 9.52
CA SER A 17 -13.45 -0.28 9.13
C SER A 17 -13.92 -1.17 10.27
N LYS A 18 -14.34 -2.40 9.94
CA LYS A 18 -14.67 -3.45 10.93
C LYS A 18 -13.51 -3.76 11.88
N THR A 19 -12.27 -3.60 11.44
CA THR A 19 -11.06 -3.83 12.24
C THR A 19 -10.61 -2.60 13.03
N GLY A 20 -11.35 -1.49 12.96
CA GLY A 20 -11.11 -0.29 13.77
C GLY A 20 -10.03 0.65 13.23
N VAL A 21 -9.56 0.48 11.98
CA VAL A 21 -8.77 1.51 11.30
C VAL A 21 -9.66 2.69 10.93
N ARG A 22 -9.09 3.90 10.89
CA ARG A 22 -9.90 5.14 10.79
C ARG A 22 -9.24 6.22 9.93
N GLY A 23 -10.11 7.08 9.39
CA GLY A 23 -9.75 8.32 8.69
C GLY A 23 -9.40 8.13 7.23
N LEU A 24 -8.96 9.20 6.59
CA LEU A 24 -8.65 9.23 5.15
C LEU A 24 -7.62 8.17 4.71
N MET A 25 -6.66 7.87 5.58
CA MET A 25 -5.56 6.95 5.30
C MET A 25 -5.69 5.62 6.05
N MET A 26 -6.85 5.36 6.69
CA MET A 26 -7.21 4.13 7.40
C MET A 26 -6.11 3.62 8.33
N LEU A 27 -5.59 4.52 9.20
CA LEU A 27 -4.51 4.19 10.12
C LEU A 27 -5.01 3.38 11.34
N THR A 28 -4.21 2.39 11.74
CA THR A 28 -4.40 1.70 13.02
C THR A 28 -4.08 2.63 14.20
N LYS A 29 -4.49 2.27 15.42
CA LYS A 29 -4.07 2.99 16.63
C LYS A 29 -2.55 2.97 16.80
N THR A 30 -1.94 1.82 16.57
CA THR A 30 -0.50 1.60 16.70
C THR A 30 0.26 2.47 15.71
N THR A 31 -0.08 2.40 14.41
CA THR A 31 0.56 3.22 13.38
C THR A 31 0.40 4.71 13.67
N ALA A 32 -0.79 5.16 14.09
CA ALA A 32 -1.03 6.55 14.45
C ALA A 32 -0.10 7.03 15.58
N LYS A 33 0.05 6.21 16.64
CA LYS A 33 0.98 6.50 17.75
C LYS A 33 2.44 6.57 17.25
N GLU A 34 2.86 5.61 16.43
CA GLU A 34 4.22 5.55 15.89
C GLU A 34 4.58 6.76 15.01
N VAL A 35 3.62 7.32 14.28
CA VAL A 35 3.81 8.51 13.43
C VAL A 35 3.45 9.82 14.12
N GLY A 36 3.11 9.78 15.42
CA GLY A 36 2.91 10.97 16.25
C GLY A 36 1.58 11.71 16.01
N ILE A 37 0.53 11.03 15.54
CA ILE A 37 -0.80 11.64 15.39
C ILE A 37 -1.78 11.17 16.48
N SER A 38 -2.63 12.08 16.96
CA SER A 38 -3.60 11.82 18.01
C SER A 38 -5.03 11.58 17.50
N ARG A 39 -5.43 12.24 16.41
CA ARG A 39 -6.78 12.16 15.81
C ARG A 39 -6.76 11.62 14.39
N ARG A 40 -6.98 10.31 14.23
CA ARG A 40 -6.96 9.61 12.93
C ARG A 40 -8.06 10.07 11.97
N THR A 41 -9.17 10.62 12.49
CA THR A 41 -10.31 11.15 11.72
C THR A 41 -10.18 12.63 11.40
N ASP A 42 -9.18 13.33 11.94
CA ASP A 42 -8.83 14.67 11.49
C ASP A 42 -8.16 14.56 10.11
N PRO A 43 -8.67 15.22 9.06
CA PRO A 43 -8.18 15.06 7.70
C PRO A 43 -6.69 15.38 7.56
N LYS A 44 -6.22 16.47 8.18
CA LYS A 44 -4.83 16.90 8.11
C LYS A 44 -3.91 15.90 8.79
N GLN A 45 -4.25 15.49 10.02
CA GLN A 45 -3.48 14.50 10.77
C GLN A 45 -3.47 13.13 10.07
N SER A 46 -4.61 12.70 9.52
CA SER A 46 -4.70 11.43 8.80
C SER A 46 -3.77 11.39 7.58
N VAL A 47 -3.81 12.43 6.74
CA VAL A 47 -2.93 12.52 5.55
C VAL A 47 -1.48 12.64 5.96
N PHE A 48 -1.16 13.46 6.94
CA PHE A 48 0.20 13.63 7.46
C PHE A 48 0.76 12.31 8.01
N GLY A 49 0.02 11.65 8.91
CA GLY A 49 0.44 10.35 9.46
C GLY A 49 0.57 9.25 8.41
N GLY A 50 -0.38 9.20 7.47
CA GLY A 50 -0.31 8.25 6.34
C GLY A 50 0.89 8.51 5.43
N SER A 51 1.27 9.77 5.21
CA SER A 51 2.46 10.11 4.43
C SER A 51 3.75 9.69 5.10
N ILE A 52 3.89 9.92 6.41
CA ILE A 52 5.04 9.46 7.19
C ILE A 52 5.14 7.93 7.18
N TYR A 53 4.03 7.24 7.41
CA TYR A 53 4.01 5.78 7.40
C TYR A 53 4.40 5.24 6.02
N PHE A 54 3.86 5.81 4.95
CA PHE A 54 4.21 5.44 3.58
C PHE A 54 5.70 5.65 3.29
N GLN A 55 6.26 6.79 3.70
CA GLN A 55 7.68 7.10 3.54
C GLN A 55 8.57 6.10 4.29
N ARG A 56 8.23 5.78 5.54
CA ARG A 56 8.95 4.77 6.33
C ARG A 56 8.91 3.38 5.69
N LEU A 57 7.82 3.02 5.04
CA LEU A 57 7.74 1.77 4.28
C LEU A 57 8.62 1.82 3.02
N LEU A 58 8.63 2.95 2.31
CA LEU A 58 9.45 3.16 1.12
C LEU A 58 10.95 3.00 1.44
N GLU A 59 11.41 3.55 2.56
CA GLU A 59 12.79 3.50 3.03
C GLU A 59 13.27 2.09 3.41
N LYS A 60 12.36 1.13 3.60
CA LYS A 60 12.71 -0.28 3.88
C LYS A 60 13.20 -1.04 2.65
N PHE A 61 13.06 -0.50 1.46
CA PHE A 61 13.54 -1.10 0.22
C PHE A 61 14.90 -0.53 -0.18
N PRO A 62 15.79 -1.36 -0.75
CA PRO A 62 17.10 -0.90 -1.23
C PRO A 62 16.99 0.26 -2.23
N ASP A 63 17.97 1.14 -2.25
CA ASP A 63 17.99 2.25 -3.22
C ASP A 63 18.22 1.77 -4.65
N SER A 64 18.81 0.60 -4.82
CA SER A 64 18.95 -0.09 -6.12
C SER A 64 17.63 -0.59 -6.70
N THR A 65 16.55 -0.62 -5.91
CA THR A 65 15.23 -1.05 -6.40
C THR A 65 14.67 0.00 -7.37
N PRO A 66 14.26 -0.37 -8.60
CA PRO A 66 13.69 0.56 -9.56
C PRO A 66 12.52 1.33 -8.94
N ARG A 67 12.47 2.65 -9.16
CA ARG A 67 11.51 3.55 -8.49
C ARG A 67 10.06 3.08 -8.59
N GLN A 68 9.66 2.57 -9.73
CA GLN A 68 8.29 2.12 -9.97
C GLN A 68 7.98 0.84 -9.18
N ASP A 69 8.90 -0.13 -9.18
CA ASP A 69 8.76 -1.38 -8.43
C ASP A 69 8.75 -1.12 -6.92
N LYS A 70 9.66 -0.25 -6.45
CA LYS A 70 9.71 0.24 -5.07
C LYS A 70 8.36 0.82 -4.64
N LEU A 71 7.73 1.64 -5.51
CA LEU A 71 6.42 2.22 -5.25
C LEU A 71 5.32 1.14 -5.11
N TRP A 72 5.24 0.18 -6.02
CA TRP A 72 4.21 -0.87 -5.98
C TRP A 72 4.39 -1.81 -4.79
N MET A 73 5.62 -2.17 -4.46
CA MET A 73 5.92 -2.93 -3.25
C MET A 73 5.56 -2.17 -1.98
N THR A 74 5.79 -0.86 -1.93
CA THR A 74 5.39 -0.01 -0.79
C THR A 74 3.88 0.02 -0.63
N ILE A 75 3.13 0.13 -1.72
CA ILE A 75 1.66 0.09 -1.72
C ILE A 75 1.15 -1.26 -1.22
N ALA A 76 1.75 -2.36 -1.68
CA ALA A 76 1.42 -3.69 -1.16
C ALA A 76 1.71 -3.82 0.34
N ALA A 77 2.86 -3.32 0.80
CA ALA A 77 3.24 -3.33 2.21
C ALA A 77 2.33 -2.45 3.08
N TYR A 78 1.81 -1.36 2.54
CA TYR A 78 0.85 -0.48 3.24
C TYR A 78 -0.43 -1.24 3.63
N ASN A 79 -0.95 -2.08 2.73
CA ASN A 79 -2.17 -2.86 2.95
C ASN A 79 -1.90 -4.17 3.70
N LEU A 80 -0.96 -5.00 3.24
CA LEU A 80 -0.70 -6.35 3.74
C LEU A 80 0.17 -6.38 5.00
N GLY A 81 1.04 -5.35 5.13
CA GLY A 81 2.12 -5.30 6.11
C GLY A 81 3.47 -5.72 5.52
N PHE A 82 4.52 -5.00 5.95
CA PHE A 82 5.87 -5.20 5.42
C PHE A 82 6.44 -6.60 5.67
N SER A 83 6.06 -7.24 6.79
CA SER A 83 6.56 -8.59 7.12
C SER A 83 6.21 -9.63 6.05
N TYR A 84 4.97 -9.63 5.58
CA TYR A 84 4.52 -10.53 4.52
C TYR A 84 5.18 -10.22 3.16
N LEU A 85 5.32 -8.94 2.84
CA LEU A 85 6.01 -8.56 1.61
C LEU A 85 7.49 -8.96 1.65
N ARG A 86 8.15 -8.88 2.81
CA ARG A 86 9.52 -9.37 2.98
C ARG A 86 9.60 -10.88 2.73
N GLN A 87 8.66 -11.67 3.27
CA GLN A 87 8.60 -13.11 3.00
C GLN A 87 8.43 -13.40 1.49
N ALA A 88 7.57 -12.65 0.80
CA ALA A 88 7.40 -12.79 -0.65
C ALA A 88 8.70 -12.48 -1.41
N ARG A 89 9.43 -11.45 -1.00
CA ARG A 89 10.74 -11.11 -1.60
C ARG A 89 11.79 -12.20 -1.37
N GLU A 90 11.82 -12.81 -0.18
CA GLU A 90 12.71 -13.95 0.08
C GLU A 90 12.31 -15.17 -0.76
N LEU A 91 11.03 -15.47 -0.88
CA LEU A 91 10.55 -16.54 -1.76
C LEU A 91 10.91 -16.25 -3.24
N THR A 92 10.87 -15.00 -3.65
CA THR A 92 11.29 -14.58 -5.00
C THR A 92 12.75 -14.91 -5.26
N LYS A 93 13.63 -14.63 -4.30
CA LYS A 93 15.07 -15.01 -4.38
C LYS A 93 15.26 -16.52 -4.44
N ILE A 94 14.57 -17.29 -3.57
CA ILE A 94 14.64 -18.75 -3.55
C ILE A 94 14.26 -19.33 -4.90
N ASN A 95 13.33 -18.72 -5.60
CA ASN A 95 12.90 -19.13 -6.95
C ASN A 95 13.79 -18.56 -8.07
N ASN A 96 14.97 -18.02 -7.76
CA ASN A 96 15.92 -17.42 -8.72
C ASN A 96 15.31 -16.29 -9.56
N LYS A 97 14.43 -15.47 -8.96
CA LYS A 97 13.80 -14.29 -9.56
C LYS A 97 14.27 -13.00 -8.87
N ASP A 98 13.99 -11.87 -9.47
CA ASP A 98 14.43 -10.57 -8.94
C ASP A 98 13.51 -10.07 -7.80
N PRO A 99 13.99 -10.01 -6.53
CA PRO A 99 13.23 -9.52 -5.40
C PRO A 99 13.01 -8.00 -5.44
N ASN A 100 13.63 -7.27 -6.36
CA ASN A 100 13.44 -5.85 -6.59
C ASN A 100 12.48 -5.55 -7.75
N ASN A 101 11.97 -6.59 -8.42
CA ASN A 101 10.98 -6.47 -9.49
C ASN A 101 9.57 -6.80 -8.94
N TRP A 102 8.62 -5.86 -9.06
CA TRP A 102 7.26 -6.05 -8.55
C TRP A 102 6.53 -7.23 -9.20
N LYS A 103 6.72 -7.45 -10.50
CA LYS A 103 6.09 -8.57 -11.21
C LYS A 103 6.49 -9.91 -10.59
N ASP A 104 7.77 -10.09 -10.28
CA ASP A 104 8.30 -11.30 -9.67
C ASP A 104 7.83 -11.46 -8.22
N VAL A 105 7.84 -10.38 -7.44
CA VAL A 105 7.36 -10.38 -6.05
C VAL A 105 5.86 -10.62 -5.97
N SER A 106 5.07 -10.03 -6.86
CA SER A 106 3.61 -10.28 -6.91
C SER A 106 3.28 -11.72 -7.31
N SER A 107 4.08 -12.34 -8.18
CA SER A 107 3.97 -13.76 -8.50
C SER A 107 4.27 -14.64 -7.29
N SER A 108 5.27 -14.28 -6.49
CA SER A 108 5.59 -14.97 -5.23
C SER A 108 4.48 -14.81 -4.18
N LEU A 109 3.87 -13.62 -4.05
CA LEU A 109 2.67 -13.43 -3.22
C LEU A 109 1.52 -14.35 -3.67
N SER A 110 1.28 -14.46 -4.97
CA SER A 110 0.26 -15.35 -5.52
C SER A 110 0.56 -16.82 -5.19
N LEU A 111 1.83 -17.24 -5.27
CA LEU A 111 2.26 -18.58 -4.88
C LEU A 111 2.10 -18.82 -3.37
N MET A 112 2.45 -17.84 -2.53
CA MET A 112 2.20 -17.93 -1.09
C MET A 112 0.71 -18.12 -0.80
N ARG A 113 -0.17 -17.39 -1.48
CA ARG A 113 -1.62 -17.52 -1.34
C ARG A 113 -2.11 -18.94 -1.66
N THR A 114 -1.57 -19.61 -2.69
CA THR A 114 -2.00 -20.97 -3.05
C THR A 114 -1.56 -22.00 -2.03
N LYS A 115 -0.42 -21.79 -1.36
CA LYS A 115 0.14 -22.70 -0.36
C LYS A 115 -0.34 -22.41 1.06
N GLU A 116 -0.96 -21.25 1.30
CA GLU A 116 -1.45 -20.82 2.61
C GLU A 116 -2.59 -21.74 3.07
N GLN A 117 -2.60 -22.13 4.34
CA GLN A 117 -3.66 -22.93 4.96
C GLN A 117 -4.72 -22.03 5.63
N ASP A 118 -4.30 -20.90 6.19
CA ASP A 118 -5.20 -19.94 6.81
C ASP A 118 -6.04 -19.20 5.75
N LYS A 119 -7.34 -19.44 5.78
CA LYS A 119 -8.32 -18.80 4.88
C LYS A 119 -8.29 -17.29 4.97
N LEU A 120 -8.13 -16.73 6.17
CA LEU A 120 -8.08 -15.28 6.37
C LEU A 120 -6.82 -14.69 5.72
N MET A 121 -5.67 -15.36 5.86
CA MET A 121 -4.44 -14.91 5.24
C MET A 121 -4.47 -15.02 3.73
N LYS A 122 -5.05 -16.10 3.18
CA LYS A 122 -5.31 -16.22 1.72
C LYS A 122 -6.04 -14.99 1.19
N GLU A 123 -7.09 -14.58 1.90
CA GLU A 123 -7.93 -13.46 1.51
C GLU A 123 -7.14 -12.14 1.61
N ARG A 124 -6.39 -11.92 2.68
CA ARG A 124 -5.56 -10.73 2.84
C ARG A 124 -4.51 -10.58 1.76
N ILE A 125 -3.87 -11.68 1.31
CA ILE A 125 -2.91 -11.63 0.20
C ILE A 125 -3.63 -11.26 -1.10
N ARG A 126 -4.81 -11.84 -1.36
CA ARG A 126 -5.64 -11.50 -2.52
C ARG A 126 -6.01 -10.01 -2.51
N GLU A 127 -6.52 -9.53 -1.38
CA GLU A 127 -6.90 -8.11 -1.21
C GLU A 127 -5.71 -7.17 -1.45
N ALA A 128 -4.51 -7.54 -1.01
CA ALA A 128 -3.32 -6.73 -1.23
C ALA A 128 -2.92 -6.64 -2.70
N LEU A 129 -3.01 -7.73 -3.45
CA LEU A 129 -2.75 -7.74 -4.89
C LEU A 129 -3.77 -6.88 -5.64
N ASP A 130 -5.07 -7.03 -5.32
CA ASP A 130 -6.16 -6.24 -5.88
C ASP A 130 -6.01 -4.75 -5.51
N TYR A 131 -5.58 -4.47 -4.27
CA TYR A 131 -5.33 -3.12 -3.77
C TYR A 131 -4.28 -2.40 -4.60
N VAL A 132 -3.15 -3.04 -4.91
CA VAL A 132 -2.12 -2.43 -5.77
C VAL A 132 -2.68 -2.11 -7.16
N GLN A 133 -3.46 -3.01 -7.77
CA GLN A 133 -4.06 -2.76 -9.08
C GLN A 133 -5.03 -1.57 -9.05
N LYS A 134 -5.88 -1.48 -8.03
CA LYS A 134 -6.83 -0.36 -7.87
C LYS A 134 -6.12 0.97 -7.65
N VAL A 135 -5.12 1.02 -6.76
CA VAL A 135 -4.32 2.24 -6.53
C VAL A 135 -3.59 2.66 -7.80
N LYS A 136 -3.06 1.72 -8.58
CA LYS A 136 -2.43 1.99 -9.88
C LYS A 136 -3.42 2.64 -10.86
N LEU A 137 -4.63 2.10 -10.96
CA LEU A 137 -5.69 2.64 -11.82
C LEU A 137 -6.06 4.07 -11.39
N TYR A 138 -6.31 4.30 -10.10
CA TYR A 138 -6.64 5.63 -9.58
C TYR A 138 -5.51 6.63 -9.79
N TYR A 139 -4.26 6.21 -9.61
CA TYR A 139 -3.10 7.05 -9.87
C TYR A 139 -3.03 7.49 -11.34
N GLN A 140 -3.26 6.56 -12.27
CA GLN A 140 -3.29 6.86 -13.71
C GLN A 140 -4.41 7.85 -14.03
N THR A 141 -5.62 7.62 -13.54
CA THR A 141 -6.79 8.50 -13.76
C THR A 141 -6.55 9.92 -13.24
N LEU A 142 -6.01 10.05 -12.02
CA LEU A 142 -5.69 11.35 -11.42
C LEU A 142 -4.59 12.09 -12.18
N SER A 143 -3.61 11.35 -12.69
CA SER A 143 -2.49 11.91 -13.47
C SER A 143 -2.94 12.45 -14.83
N VAL A 144 -3.87 11.77 -15.51
CA VAL A 144 -4.46 12.23 -16.77
C VAL A 144 -5.27 13.51 -16.56
N LYS A 145 -6.14 13.54 -15.53
CA LYS A 145 -6.94 14.73 -15.21
C LYS A 145 -6.06 15.95 -14.89
N LYS A 146 -4.97 15.76 -14.15
CA LYS A 146 -4.03 16.85 -13.86
C LYS A 146 -3.39 17.41 -15.13
N ARG A 147 -2.99 16.56 -16.07
CA ARG A 147 -2.41 17.01 -17.36
C ARG A 147 -3.43 17.76 -18.20
N ALA A 148 -4.67 17.28 -18.28
CA ALA A 148 -5.74 17.98 -19.01
C ALA A 148 -6.00 19.38 -18.46
N ASN A 149 -6.10 19.53 -17.14
CA ASN A 149 -6.34 20.83 -16.49
C ASN A 149 -5.19 21.84 -16.70
N ILE A 150 -3.95 21.38 -16.84
CA ILE A 150 -2.78 22.25 -17.13
C ILE A 150 -2.80 22.73 -18.57
N LEU A 151 -3.35 21.95 -19.50
CA LEU A 151 -3.41 22.32 -20.94
C LEU A 151 -4.60 23.24 -21.25
N THR A 152 -5.57 23.39 -20.36
CA THR A 152 -6.78 24.21 -20.50
C THR A 152 -6.75 25.50 -19.67
N SER A 153 -5.71 25.75 -18.90
CA SER A 153 -5.43 26.94 -18.10
C SER A 153 -4.34 27.79 -18.76
#